data_edabe4f65e37cc79a7950a25459bd63b
#
_entry.id   edabe4f65e37cc79a7950a25459bd63b
#
_cell.length_a   1.000
_cell.length_b   1.000
_cell.length_c   1.000
_cell.angle_alpha   90.00
_cell.angle_beta   90.00
_cell.angle_gamma   90.00
#
_symmetry.space_group_name_H-M   'P 1'
#
loop_
_entity.id
_entity.type
_entity.pdbx_description
1 polymer ?
#
loop_
_entity_poly.entity_id
_entity_poly.type
_entity_poly.pdbx_seq_one_letter_code
_entity_poly.pdbx_strand_id
1 'polypeptide(L)'
;MLKKILVTTDGSEISKKAIKEAVDFAASYGSTIVGLAVAETFPQVVLPEIGAGYNLKSIEDDILRQTVLNANFIADLAKAAGATCEIHTVKAEHPHEAILKVATETGCDSIFMASHGRRGLDKLI
;
A
#
# COMPACT_ATOMS: atom_id res chain seq x y z
N MET A 1 14.39 15.36 8.79
CA MET A 1 15.07 14.09 8.80
C MET A 1 14.11 12.93 8.60
N LEU A 2 14.42 12.04 7.68
CA LEU A 2 13.51 10.95 7.35
C LEU A 2 13.78 9.74 8.22
N LYS A 3 13.21 9.71 9.41
CA LYS A 3 13.40 8.60 10.34
C LYS A 3 12.45 7.46 10.06
N LYS A 4 11.24 7.78 9.62
CA LYS A 4 10.19 6.79 9.42
C LYS A 4 9.39 7.16 8.20
N ILE A 5 9.37 6.25 7.22
CA ILE A 5 8.75 6.50 5.92
C ILE A 5 7.65 5.49 5.70
N LEU A 6 6.45 5.96 5.39
CA LEU A 6 5.37 5.07 5.00
C LEU A 6 5.49 4.80 3.51
N VAL A 7 5.45 3.54 3.13
CA VAL A 7 5.51 3.11 1.73
C VAL A 7 4.25 2.31 1.43
N THR A 8 3.51 2.72 0.42
CA THR A 8 2.29 2.03 0.04
C THR A 8 2.25 1.77 -1.45
N THR A 9 1.49 0.76 -1.86
CA THR A 9 1.44 0.33 -3.26
C THR A 9 0.07 -0.20 -3.62
N ASP A 10 -0.27 -0.11 -4.90
CA ASP A 10 -1.47 -0.72 -5.47
C ASP A 10 -1.17 -2.08 -6.11
N GLY A 11 0.08 -2.55 -6.03
CA GLY A 11 0.48 -3.85 -6.55
C GLY A 11 0.80 -3.88 -8.03
N SER A 12 0.74 -2.75 -8.73
CA SER A 12 1.05 -2.72 -10.16
C SER A 12 2.55 -2.90 -10.41
N GLU A 13 2.92 -3.31 -11.61
CA GLU A 13 4.32 -3.49 -11.95
C GLU A 13 5.11 -2.19 -11.90
N ILE A 14 4.48 -1.10 -12.30
CA ILE A 14 5.12 0.21 -12.23
C ILE A 14 5.39 0.60 -10.78
N SER A 15 4.42 0.36 -9.91
CA SER A 15 4.59 0.69 -8.50
C SER A 15 5.64 -0.18 -7.83
N LYS A 16 5.80 -1.44 -8.26
CA LYS A 16 6.82 -2.32 -7.69
C LYS A 16 8.22 -1.77 -7.89
N LYS A 17 8.48 -1.22 -9.05
CA LYS A 17 9.78 -0.62 -9.33
C LYS A 17 10.02 0.59 -8.44
N ALA A 18 9.01 1.44 -8.32
CA ALA A 18 9.10 2.63 -7.48
C ALA A 18 9.29 2.27 -6.01
N ILE A 19 8.65 1.20 -5.56
CA ILE A 19 8.80 0.73 -4.19
C ILE A 19 10.22 0.25 -3.92
N LYS A 20 10.81 -0.45 -4.87
CA LYS A 20 12.19 -0.89 -4.70
C LYS A 20 13.11 0.32 -4.52
N GLU A 21 12.90 1.36 -5.31
CA GLU A 21 13.71 2.58 -5.18
C GLU A 21 13.49 3.25 -3.83
N ALA A 22 12.25 3.31 -3.37
CA ALA A 22 11.94 3.91 -2.07
C ALA A 22 12.57 3.13 -0.93
N VAL A 23 12.54 1.80 -1.00
CA VAL A 23 13.13 0.95 0.02
C VAL A 23 14.65 1.11 0.05
N ASP A 24 15.28 1.14 -1.12
CA ASP A 24 16.73 1.32 -1.20
C ASP A 24 17.12 2.69 -0.64
N PHE A 25 16.34 3.72 -0.95
CA PHE A 25 16.56 5.05 -0.41
C PHE A 25 16.47 5.04 1.13
N ALA A 26 15.39 4.47 1.66
CA ALA A 26 15.19 4.41 3.10
C ALA A 26 16.32 3.64 3.80
N ALA A 27 16.74 2.54 3.20
CA ALA A 27 17.82 1.73 3.77
C ALA A 27 19.13 2.52 3.83
N SER A 28 19.42 3.33 2.81
CA SER A 28 20.66 4.09 2.78
C SER A 28 20.71 5.19 3.85
N TYR A 29 19.54 5.64 4.31
CA TYR A 29 19.46 6.64 5.37
C TYR A 29 19.18 6.05 6.74
N GLY A 30 19.08 4.74 6.84
CA GLY A 30 18.76 4.09 8.10
C GLY A 30 17.34 4.34 8.57
N SER A 31 16.44 4.66 7.66
CA SER A 31 15.05 4.93 7.99
C SER A 31 14.28 3.65 8.27
N THR A 32 13.28 3.73 9.15
CA THR A 32 12.34 2.64 9.36
C THR A 32 11.24 2.76 8.31
N ILE A 33 10.86 1.63 7.74
CA ILE A 33 9.81 1.61 6.73
C ILE A 33 8.52 1.11 7.37
N VAL A 34 7.43 1.84 7.13
CA VAL A 34 6.09 1.37 7.45
C VAL A 34 5.46 1.00 6.13
N GLY A 35 5.34 -0.30 5.86
CA GLY A 35 4.73 -0.77 4.63
C GLY A 35 3.23 -0.90 4.83
N LEU A 36 2.46 -0.32 3.95
CA LEU A 36 1.01 -0.31 4.04
C LEU A 36 0.38 -0.79 2.75
N ALA A 37 -0.56 -1.70 2.86
CA ALA A 37 -1.42 -2.07 1.76
C ALA A 37 -2.86 -1.90 2.20
N VAL A 38 -3.67 -1.26 1.35
CA VAL A 38 -5.06 -0.96 1.65
C VAL A 38 -5.96 -1.84 0.81
N ALA A 39 -6.84 -2.58 1.47
CA ALA A 39 -7.88 -3.34 0.79
C ALA A 39 -9.08 -2.43 0.63
N GLU A 40 -9.31 -1.97 -0.57
CA GLU A 40 -10.43 -1.08 -0.83
C GLU A 40 -11.74 -1.84 -0.71
N THR A 41 -12.69 -1.25 0.03
CA THR A 41 -14.01 -1.83 0.18
C THR A 41 -15.02 -1.01 -0.61
N PHE A 42 -16.11 -1.65 -1.00
CA PHE A 42 -17.12 -1.00 -1.82
C PHE A 42 -18.46 -0.95 -1.11
N PRO A 43 -19.24 0.11 -1.32
CA PRO A 43 -20.56 0.19 -0.74
C PRO A 43 -21.42 -0.95 -1.22
N GLN A 44 -22.22 -1.52 -0.35
CA GLN A 44 -23.07 -2.66 -0.70
C GLN A 44 -24.10 -2.34 -1.77
N VAL A 45 -24.45 -1.07 -1.92
CA VAL A 45 -25.43 -0.68 -2.93
C VAL A 45 -24.99 -1.00 -4.36
N VAL A 46 -23.70 -1.23 -4.57
CA VAL A 46 -23.15 -1.55 -5.88
C VAL A 46 -23.33 -3.03 -6.21
N LEU A 47 -23.59 -3.85 -5.22
CA LEU A 47 -23.57 -5.29 -5.36
C LEU A 47 -24.64 -5.90 -6.23
N PRO A 48 -25.88 -5.42 -6.22
CA PRO A 48 -26.91 -6.01 -7.07
C PRO A 48 -26.56 -6.01 -8.55
N GLU A 49 -25.69 -5.10 -8.96
CA GLU A 49 -25.32 -4.98 -10.36
C GLU A 49 -24.28 -6.01 -10.78
N ILE A 50 -23.62 -6.64 -9.83
CA ILE A 50 -22.59 -7.63 -10.14
C ILE A 50 -23.19 -8.92 -10.68
N GLY A 51 -24.47 -9.18 -10.36
CA GLY A 51 -25.15 -10.33 -10.88
C GLY A 51 -25.19 -11.50 -9.91
N ALA A 52 -26.09 -12.44 -10.20
CA ALA A 52 -26.35 -13.54 -9.29
C ALA A 52 -25.22 -14.56 -9.21
N GLY A 53 -24.30 -14.55 -10.14
CA GLY A 53 -23.21 -15.52 -10.15
C GLY A 53 -22.04 -15.18 -9.24
N TYR A 54 -22.05 -14.00 -8.64
CA TYR A 54 -20.94 -13.57 -7.82
C TYR A 54 -21.27 -13.61 -6.34
N ASN A 55 -20.30 -14.03 -5.56
CA ASN A 55 -20.38 -14.03 -4.11
C ASN A 55 -19.52 -12.87 -3.60
N LEU A 56 -20.15 -11.92 -2.94
CA LEU A 56 -19.45 -10.76 -2.40
C LEU A 56 -18.29 -11.17 -1.52
N LYS A 57 -18.51 -12.16 -0.67
CA LYS A 57 -17.47 -12.59 0.23
C LYS A 57 -16.25 -13.12 -0.52
N SER A 58 -16.46 -13.83 -1.62
CA SER A 58 -15.36 -14.31 -2.46
C SER A 58 -14.55 -13.16 -3.03
N ILE A 59 -15.24 -12.11 -3.48
CA ILE A 59 -14.58 -10.94 -4.04
C ILE A 59 -13.76 -10.24 -2.96
N GLU A 60 -14.33 -10.07 -1.79
CA GLU A 60 -13.62 -9.43 -0.68
C GLU A 60 -12.42 -10.25 -0.23
N ASP A 61 -12.56 -11.57 -0.19
CA ASP A 61 -11.47 -12.45 0.19
C ASP A 61 -10.33 -12.37 -0.82
N ASP A 62 -10.65 -12.28 -2.11
CA ASP A 62 -9.63 -12.14 -3.15
C ASP A 62 -8.88 -10.82 -3.03
N ILE A 63 -9.61 -9.75 -2.77
CA ILE A 63 -9.00 -8.44 -2.59
C ILE A 63 -8.07 -8.45 -1.37
N LEU A 64 -8.53 -9.03 -0.28
CA LEU A 64 -7.71 -9.08 0.93
C LEU A 64 -6.46 -9.92 0.73
N ARG A 65 -6.59 -11.05 0.03
CA ARG A 65 -5.46 -11.91 -0.27
C ARG A 65 -4.42 -11.18 -1.10
N GLN A 66 -4.85 -10.44 -2.12
CA GLN A 66 -3.94 -9.66 -2.95
C GLN A 66 -3.30 -8.54 -2.13
N THR A 67 -4.06 -7.94 -1.24
CA THR A 67 -3.56 -6.88 -0.37
C THR A 67 -2.43 -7.38 0.53
N VAL A 68 -2.59 -8.57 1.09
CA VAL A 68 -1.54 -9.18 1.91
C VAL A 68 -0.29 -9.44 1.08
N LEU A 69 -0.45 -9.90 -0.16
CA LEU A 69 0.69 -10.13 -1.04
C LEU A 69 1.43 -8.82 -1.35
N ASN A 70 0.68 -7.75 -1.56
CA ASN A 70 1.27 -6.44 -1.81
C ASN A 70 2.09 -5.96 -0.60
N ALA A 71 1.55 -6.15 0.59
CA ALA A 71 2.26 -5.78 1.82
C ALA A 71 3.54 -6.61 1.98
N ASN A 72 3.44 -7.91 1.73
CA ASN A 72 4.58 -8.80 1.85
C ASN A 72 5.69 -8.46 0.85
N PHE A 73 5.31 -7.97 -0.32
CA PHE A 73 6.28 -7.53 -1.30
C PHE A 73 7.17 -6.41 -0.73
N ILE A 74 6.55 -5.44 -0.04
CA ILE A 74 7.30 -4.36 0.60
C ILE A 74 8.21 -4.93 1.69
N ALA A 75 7.69 -5.85 2.50
CA ALA A 75 8.46 -6.46 3.58
C ALA A 75 9.68 -7.21 3.05
N ASP A 76 9.50 -7.96 1.96
CA ASP A 76 10.59 -8.72 1.38
C ASP A 76 11.69 -7.82 0.84
N LEU A 77 11.31 -6.73 0.18
CA LEU A 77 12.30 -5.77 -0.32
C LEU A 77 13.05 -5.09 0.81
N ALA A 78 12.33 -4.72 1.87
CA ALA A 78 12.95 -4.09 3.02
C ALA A 78 13.96 -5.03 3.69
N LYS A 79 13.58 -6.29 3.83
CA LYS A 79 14.46 -7.29 4.42
C LYS A 79 15.71 -7.49 3.58
N ALA A 80 15.55 -7.57 2.26
CA ALA A 80 16.68 -7.75 1.36
C ALA A 80 17.62 -6.54 1.40
N ALA A 81 17.10 -5.35 1.64
CA ALA A 81 17.90 -4.14 1.72
C ALA A 81 18.48 -3.89 3.12
N GLY A 82 18.13 -4.72 4.09
CA GLY A 82 18.61 -4.56 5.45
C GLY A 82 17.90 -3.45 6.22
N ALA A 83 16.71 -3.05 5.78
CA ALA A 83 15.95 -1.99 6.43
C ALA A 83 14.96 -2.57 7.44
N THR A 84 14.71 -1.81 8.51
CA THR A 84 13.69 -2.17 9.49
C THR A 84 12.33 -1.84 8.89
N CYS A 85 11.39 -2.79 8.98
CA CYS A 85 10.08 -2.61 8.37
C CYS A 85 8.98 -3.16 9.28
N GLU A 86 7.92 -2.38 9.44
CA GLU A 86 6.68 -2.89 10.03
C GLU A 86 5.60 -2.83 8.96
N ILE A 87 4.73 -3.84 8.94
CA ILE A 87 3.73 -3.99 7.88
C ILE A 87 2.33 -3.83 8.44
N HIS A 88 1.50 -3.11 7.71
CA HIS A 88 0.09 -2.92 8.04
C HIS A 88 -0.78 -3.22 6.83
N THR A 89 -1.90 -3.89 7.06
CA THR A 89 -2.93 -4.05 6.05
C THR A 89 -4.23 -3.54 6.67
N VAL A 90 -4.94 -2.71 5.93
CA VAL A 90 -6.19 -2.13 6.42
C VAL A 90 -7.26 -2.21 5.34
N LYS A 91 -8.52 -2.21 5.77
CA LYS A 91 -9.66 -2.13 4.87
C LYS A 91 -10.20 -0.70 4.92
N ALA A 92 -10.52 -0.14 3.78
CA ALA A 92 -11.04 1.23 3.75
C ALA A 92 -11.82 1.50 2.47
N GLU A 93 -12.87 2.32 2.59
CA GLU A 93 -13.57 2.82 1.41
C GLU A 93 -12.77 3.90 0.72
N HIS A 94 -12.00 4.65 1.48
CA HIS A 94 -11.22 5.78 0.97
C HIS A 94 -9.75 5.56 1.30
N PRO A 95 -9.00 4.95 0.36
CA PRO A 95 -7.59 4.62 0.62
C PRO A 95 -6.72 5.80 1.05
N HIS A 96 -6.96 6.98 0.50
CA HIS A 96 -6.16 8.15 0.87
C HIS A 96 -6.30 8.52 2.34
N GLU A 97 -7.52 8.40 2.87
CA GLU A 97 -7.76 8.69 4.28
C GLU A 97 -7.07 7.66 5.16
N ALA A 98 -7.13 6.39 4.75
CA ALA A 98 -6.47 5.32 5.49
C ALA A 98 -4.96 5.51 5.53
N ILE A 99 -4.38 5.93 4.40
CA ILE A 99 -2.95 6.17 4.31
C ILE A 99 -2.52 7.27 5.28
N LEU A 100 -3.24 8.38 5.28
CA LEU A 100 -2.94 9.48 6.18
C LEU A 100 -3.10 9.08 7.64
N LYS A 101 -4.12 8.31 7.93
CA LYS A 101 -4.38 7.85 9.29
C LYS A 101 -3.24 6.97 9.80
N VAL A 102 -2.82 5.99 9.00
CA VAL A 102 -1.75 5.09 9.40
C VAL A 102 -0.44 5.85 9.55
N ALA A 103 -0.16 6.77 8.62
CA ALA A 103 1.06 7.57 8.70
C ALA A 103 1.10 8.38 10.01
N THR A 104 -0.03 8.97 10.38
CA THR A 104 -0.12 9.75 11.60
C THR A 104 0.03 8.86 12.84
N GLU A 105 -0.69 7.74 12.87
CA GLU A 105 -0.68 6.84 14.01
C GLU A 105 0.68 6.19 14.23
N THR A 106 1.42 5.93 13.16
CA THR A 106 2.73 5.30 13.28
C THR A 106 3.87 6.31 13.36
N GLY A 107 3.56 7.60 13.26
CA GLY A 107 4.57 8.64 13.41
C GLY A 107 5.51 8.78 12.22
N CYS A 108 5.01 8.58 11.01
CA CYS A 108 5.84 8.70 9.82
C CYS A 108 6.16 10.14 9.49
N ASP A 109 7.40 10.39 9.09
CA ASP A 109 7.87 11.70 8.65
C ASP A 109 7.46 12.02 7.23
N SER A 110 7.29 10.99 6.41
CA SER A 110 6.95 11.17 5.02
C SER A 110 6.18 9.97 4.50
N ILE A 111 5.53 10.17 3.37
CA ILE A 111 4.72 9.14 2.71
C ILE A 111 5.21 9.00 1.29
N PHE A 112 5.50 7.76 0.89
CA PHE A 112 5.83 7.43 -0.48
C PHE A 112 4.70 6.61 -1.06
N MET A 113 4.04 7.13 -2.08
CA MET A 113 2.91 6.47 -2.71
C MET A 113 3.27 6.04 -4.12
N ALA A 114 3.20 4.76 -4.37
CA ALA A 114 3.45 4.22 -5.69
C ALA A 114 2.14 3.68 -6.25
N SER A 115 1.61 4.32 -7.25
CA SER A 115 0.36 3.93 -7.85
C SER A 115 0.48 3.86 -9.36
N HIS A 116 -0.38 3.03 -9.96
CA HIS A 116 -0.38 2.80 -11.38
C HIS A 116 -1.20 3.82 -12.15
N GLY A 117 -1.94 4.68 -11.51
CA GLY A 117 -2.86 5.58 -12.19
C GLY A 117 -2.25 6.28 -13.39
N ARG A 118 -3.07 6.60 -14.39
CA ARG A 118 -2.61 7.30 -15.58
C ARG A 118 -1.86 8.58 -15.26
N ARG A 119 -2.17 9.16 -14.13
CA ARG A 119 -1.57 10.40 -13.69
C ARG A 119 -0.52 10.20 -12.62
N GLY A 120 -0.04 8.98 -12.48
CA GLY A 120 0.93 8.69 -11.44
C GLY A 120 2.12 9.60 -11.51
N LEU A 121 2.69 9.76 -12.70
CA LEU A 121 3.84 10.64 -12.88
C LEU A 121 3.50 12.09 -12.69
N ASP A 122 2.31 12.51 -13.14
CA ASP A 122 1.88 13.90 -12.99
C ASP A 122 1.73 14.27 -11.52
N LYS A 123 1.34 13.33 -10.70
CA LYS A 123 1.14 13.57 -9.28
C LYS A 123 2.44 13.68 -8.50
N LEU A 124 3.51 13.21 -9.07
CA LEU A 124 4.82 13.29 -8.42
C LEU A 124 5.47 14.64 -8.61
N ILE A 125 4.89 15.42 -9.46
CA ILE A 125 5.36 16.76 -9.71
C ILE A 125 4.76 17.71 -8.66
#